data_ea7838e251a94047ba01928156b057be
#
_entry.id   ea7838e251a94047ba01928156b057be
#
_cell.length_a   1.000
_cell.length_b   1.000
_cell.length_c   1.000
_cell.angle_alpha   90.00
_cell.angle_beta   90.00
_cell.angle_gamma   90.00
#
_symmetry.space_group_name_H-M   'P 1'
#
loop_
_entity.id
_entity.type
_entity.pdbx_description
1 polymer ?
#
loop_
_entity_poly.entity_id
_entity_poly.type
_entity_poly.pdbx_seq_one_letter_code
_entity_poly.pdbx_strand_id
1 'polypeptide(L)'
;MVRETRFGRICRISRLKSSPYHKLAKQYLTNGFGGILNFGVKGDKINASKFIDSLKLVSHLANVGDAKSLAIHPASTTHEQLSEEAQIAAGVRPNQVRISVGIEHIEDIKADLEQAFEKVFAKDLV
;
A
#
# COMPACT_ATOMS: atom_id res chain seq x y z
N MET A 1 -13.69 11.34 -4.15
CA MET A 1 -12.61 11.68 -5.11
C MET A 1 -11.34 11.04 -4.59
N VAL A 2 -10.92 9.96 -5.22
CA VAL A 2 -9.64 9.28 -4.93
C VAL A 2 -8.54 10.22 -5.45
N ARG A 3 -7.59 10.64 -4.60
CA ARG A 3 -6.42 11.36 -5.10
C ARG A 3 -5.63 10.41 -5.98
N GLU A 4 -5.69 10.63 -7.28
CA GLU A 4 -4.73 10.06 -8.21
C GLU A 4 -3.38 10.74 -7.91
N THR A 5 -2.44 9.97 -7.40
CA THR A 5 -1.05 10.39 -7.36
C THR A 5 -0.39 10.02 -8.69
N ARG A 6 0.73 10.65 -9.04
CA ARG A 6 1.54 10.34 -10.23
C ARG A 6 1.82 8.83 -10.37
N PHE A 7 1.83 8.08 -9.26
CA PHE A 7 2.30 6.70 -9.16
C PHE A 7 1.22 5.67 -8.77
N GLY A 8 -0.02 6.08 -8.43
CA GLY A 8 -1.03 5.11 -8.01
C GLY A 8 -2.43 5.67 -7.89
N ARG A 9 -3.42 4.79 -7.98
CA ARG A 9 -4.85 5.19 -8.16
C ARG A 9 -5.74 5.08 -6.94
N ILE A 10 -5.39 4.34 -5.89
CA ILE A 10 -6.32 4.10 -4.78
C ILE A 10 -5.53 4.03 -3.48
N CYS A 11 -5.63 5.07 -2.66
CA CYS A 11 -5.19 5.02 -1.28
C CYS A 11 -6.42 4.79 -0.39
N ARG A 12 -6.44 3.67 0.36
CA ARG A 12 -7.50 3.36 1.32
C ARG A 12 -6.99 3.59 2.73
N ILE A 13 -7.21 4.81 3.21
CA ILE A 13 -6.99 5.19 4.62
C ILE A 13 -8.30 5.77 5.12
N SER A 14 -8.76 5.33 6.27
CA SER A 14 -10.00 5.81 6.89
C SER A 14 -9.96 7.30 7.25
N ARG A 15 -8.75 7.88 7.42
CA ARG A 15 -8.52 9.31 7.66
C ARG A 15 -8.92 10.20 6.48
N LEU A 16 -8.84 9.71 5.25
CA LEU A 16 -9.17 10.51 4.08
C LEU A 16 -10.66 10.87 4.08
N LYS A 17 -10.96 12.16 3.89
CA LYS A 17 -12.36 12.65 3.80
C LYS A 17 -13.16 11.97 2.68
N SER A 18 -12.48 11.47 1.65
CA SER A 18 -13.08 10.69 0.55
C SER A 18 -13.36 9.23 0.91
N SER A 19 -12.91 8.75 2.07
CA SER A 19 -13.21 7.40 2.53
C SER A 19 -14.67 7.29 2.97
N PRO A 20 -15.42 6.26 2.54
CA PRO A 20 -16.77 6.02 3.03
C PRO A 20 -16.82 5.75 4.54
N TYR A 21 -15.70 5.34 5.12
CA TYR A 21 -15.57 5.04 6.55
C TYR A 21 -15.04 6.22 7.38
N HIS A 22 -14.82 7.40 6.77
CA HIS A 22 -14.22 8.54 7.48
C HIS A 22 -15.00 8.98 8.72
N LYS A 23 -16.33 9.03 8.63
CA LYS A 23 -17.18 9.42 9.77
C LYS A 23 -17.09 8.42 10.92
N LEU A 24 -17.16 7.11 10.61
CA LEU A 24 -17.01 6.05 11.60
C LEU A 24 -15.61 6.05 12.22
N ALA A 25 -14.58 6.22 11.40
CA ALA A 25 -13.21 6.31 11.89
C ALA A 25 -13.01 7.48 12.88
N LYS A 26 -13.57 8.64 12.60
CA LYS A 26 -13.54 9.78 13.55
C LYS A 26 -14.31 9.50 14.85
N GLN A 27 -15.37 8.72 14.79
CA GLN A 27 -16.17 8.38 15.96
C GLN A 27 -15.46 7.39 16.88
N TYR A 28 -14.79 6.38 16.32
CA TYR A 28 -14.21 5.27 17.08
C TYR A 28 -12.70 5.37 17.29
N LEU A 29 -11.99 6.07 16.44
CA LEU A 29 -10.52 6.20 16.48
C LEU A 29 -10.13 7.60 17.00
N THR A 30 -10.15 7.78 18.31
CA THR A 30 -9.94 9.09 18.97
C THR A 30 -8.47 9.53 18.96
N ASN A 31 -7.52 8.56 19.01
CA ASN A 31 -6.08 8.83 19.14
C ASN A 31 -5.27 8.63 17.85
N GLY A 32 -5.94 8.42 16.72
CA GLY A 32 -5.28 8.20 15.44
C GLY A 32 -6.06 7.24 14.56
N PHE A 33 -5.60 7.02 13.33
CA PHE A 33 -6.33 6.24 12.31
C PHE A 33 -5.64 4.92 11.96
N GLY A 34 -4.72 4.46 12.83
CA GLY A 34 -3.94 3.24 12.63
C GLY A 34 -2.74 3.43 11.71
N GLY A 35 -1.86 2.42 11.71
CA GLY A 35 -0.62 2.38 10.94
C GLY A 35 -0.70 1.52 9.66
N ILE A 36 -1.89 1.11 9.23
CA ILE A 36 -2.08 0.30 8.02
C ILE A 36 -2.53 1.18 6.86
N LEU A 37 -1.80 1.06 5.76
CA LEU A 37 -2.02 1.77 4.52
C LEU A 37 -2.20 0.77 3.38
N ASN A 38 -3.27 0.90 2.58
CA ASN A 38 -3.45 0.14 1.35
C ASN A 38 -3.53 1.09 0.16
N PHE A 39 -2.82 0.77 -0.91
CA PHE A 39 -2.91 1.52 -2.16
C PHE A 39 -2.70 0.61 -3.38
N GLY A 40 -3.18 1.04 -4.54
CA GLY A 40 -2.92 0.38 -5.81
C GLY A 40 -1.77 1.07 -6.54
N VAL A 41 -0.76 0.31 -6.92
CA VAL A 41 0.31 0.77 -7.83
C VAL A 41 -0.30 0.93 -9.23
N LYS A 42 0.08 1.99 -9.96
CA LYS A 42 -0.36 2.16 -11.36
C LYS A 42 0.14 0.99 -12.21
N GLY A 43 -0.72 0.42 -13.03
CA GLY A 43 -0.43 -0.77 -13.83
C GLY A 43 -1.01 -2.04 -13.24
N ASP A 44 -0.29 -3.13 -13.35
CA ASP A 44 -0.73 -4.48 -13.06
C ASP A 44 -0.03 -5.13 -11.83
N LYS A 45 -0.23 -6.43 -11.67
CA LYS A 45 0.42 -7.28 -10.66
C LYS A 45 1.95 -7.21 -10.74
N ILE A 46 2.53 -7.10 -11.94
CA ILE A 46 3.98 -7.07 -12.16
C ILE A 46 4.56 -5.77 -11.61
N ASN A 47 3.89 -4.64 -11.84
CA ASN A 47 4.34 -3.34 -11.32
C ASN A 47 4.28 -3.30 -9.79
N ALA A 48 3.26 -3.89 -9.17
CA ALA A 48 3.17 -4.00 -7.73
C ALA A 48 4.28 -4.89 -7.13
N SER A 49 4.59 -6.02 -7.76
CA SER A 49 5.71 -6.88 -7.35
C SER A 49 7.05 -6.13 -7.46
N LYS A 50 7.33 -5.50 -8.60
CA LYS A 50 8.55 -4.70 -8.79
C LYS A 50 8.69 -3.57 -7.78
N PHE A 51 7.58 -2.95 -7.38
CA PHE A 51 7.57 -1.93 -6.33
C PHE A 51 8.07 -2.52 -5.01
N ILE A 52 7.50 -3.65 -4.57
CA ILE A 52 7.93 -4.35 -3.34
C ILE A 52 9.42 -4.72 -3.41
N ASP A 53 9.87 -5.30 -4.51
CA ASP A 53 11.26 -5.73 -4.70
C ASP A 53 12.25 -4.54 -4.75
N SER A 54 11.75 -3.33 -4.98
CA SER A 54 12.55 -2.12 -5.03
C SER A 54 12.72 -1.43 -3.68
N LEU A 55 11.94 -1.82 -2.66
CA LEU A 55 12.04 -1.28 -1.32
C LEU A 55 13.37 -1.68 -0.66
N LYS A 56 13.94 -0.77 0.15
CA LYS A 56 15.22 -0.97 0.83
C LYS A 56 15.09 -0.92 2.35
N LEU A 57 14.31 0.03 2.87
CA LEU A 57 14.04 0.21 4.27
C LEU A 57 12.87 -0.66 4.73
N VAL A 58 11.76 -0.58 3.98
CA VAL A 58 10.53 -1.33 4.25
C VAL A 58 10.74 -2.79 3.88
N SER A 59 10.52 -3.71 4.83
CA SER A 59 10.75 -5.14 4.62
C SER A 59 9.54 -5.83 4.02
N HIS A 60 9.78 -6.79 3.13
CA HIS A 60 8.74 -7.65 2.57
C HIS A 60 8.35 -8.73 3.56
N LEU A 61 7.35 -8.47 4.38
CA LEU A 61 6.85 -9.38 5.41
C LEU A 61 5.38 -9.12 5.72
N ALA A 62 4.61 -10.19 5.94
CA ALA A 62 3.21 -10.12 6.33
C ALA A 62 3.07 -10.06 7.86
N ASN A 63 3.02 -8.85 8.41
CA ASN A 63 2.73 -8.62 9.83
C ASN A 63 1.96 -7.30 10.00
N VAL A 64 1.49 -7.02 11.20
CA VAL A 64 0.75 -5.81 11.60
C VAL A 64 1.22 -5.37 12.98
N GLY A 65 1.48 -4.07 13.14
CA GLY A 65 1.89 -3.51 14.44
C GLY A 65 3.32 -3.83 14.84
N ASP A 66 4.18 -4.14 13.87
CA ASP A 66 5.61 -4.31 14.08
C ASP A 66 6.28 -2.94 14.26
N ALA A 67 7.40 -2.91 15.00
CA ALA A 67 8.23 -1.71 15.11
C ALA A 67 8.87 -1.33 13.77
N LYS A 68 9.09 -2.30 12.88
CA LYS A 68 9.62 -2.10 11.53
C LYS A 68 8.50 -1.91 10.51
N SER A 69 8.70 -0.99 9.59
CA SER A 69 7.81 -0.82 8.45
C SER A 69 7.88 -2.04 7.52
N LEU A 70 6.70 -2.58 7.20
CA LEU A 70 6.54 -3.81 6.43
C LEU A 70 5.61 -3.57 5.25
N ALA A 71 5.89 -4.23 4.13
CA ALA A 71 5.04 -4.19 2.95
C ALA A 71 4.78 -5.59 2.41
N ILE A 72 3.59 -5.81 1.89
CA ILE A 72 3.23 -7.02 1.14
C ILE A 72 2.46 -6.66 -0.13
N HIS A 73 2.55 -7.57 -1.09
CA HIS A 73 1.68 -7.64 -2.25
C HIS A 73 0.68 -8.80 -2.04
N PRO A 74 -0.55 -8.54 -1.52
CA PRO A 74 -1.45 -9.61 -1.07
C PRO A 74 -1.78 -10.64 -2.13
N ALA A 75 -1.90 -10.20 -3.39
CA ALA A 75 -2.26 -11.07 -4.51
C ALA A 75 -1.18 -12.13 -4.86
N SER A 76 0.09 -11.89 -4.52
CA SER A 76 1.19 -12.86 -4.74
C SER A 76 1.75 -13.47 -3.47
N THR A 77 1.14 -13.21 -2.31
CA THR A 77 1.59 -13.72 -1.02
C THR A 77 0.43 -14.36 -0.25
N THR A 78 -0.24 -13.60 0.59
CA THR A 78 -1.27 -14.13 1.50
C THR A 78 -2.52 -14.68 0.80
N HIS A 79 -2.77 -14.31 -0.45
CA HIS A 79 -3.93 -14.75 -1.25
C HIS A 79 -3.52 -15.46 -2.55
N GLU A 80 -2.26 -15.88 -2.68
CA GLU A 80 -1.73 -16.49 -3.91
C GLU A 80 -2.48 -17.76 -4.33
N GLN A 81 -2.99 -18.52 -3.36
CA GLN A 81 -3.73 -19.76 -3.61
C GLN A 81 -5.16 -19.54 -4.14
N LEU A 82 -5.66 -18.32 -4.11
CA LEU A 82 -6.99 -17.98 -4.62
C LEU A 82 -6.93 -17.64 -6.12
N SER A 83 -8.00 -18.00 -6.85
CA SER A 83 -8.19 -17.49 -8.21
C SER A 83 -8.31 -15.96 -8.21
N GLU A 84 -8.05 -15.31 -9.34
CA GLU A 84 -8.14 -13.84 -9.45
C GLU A 84 -9.54 -13.32 -9.09
N GLU A 85 -10.59 -14.05 -9.51
CA GLU A 85 -11.98 -13.71 -9.18
C GLU A 85 -12.23 -13.80 -7.66
N ALA A 86 -11.71 -14.87 -7.02
CA ALA A 86 -11.83 -15.04 -5.57
C ALA A 86 -11.04 -13.98 -4.79
N GLN A 87 -9.86 -13.57 -5.29
CA GLN A 87 -9.08 -12.46 -4.73
C GLN A 87 -9.88 -11.16 -4.80
N ILE A 88 -10.46 -10.83 -5.95
CA ILE A 88 -11.28 -9.63 -6.16
C ILE A 88 -12.51 -9.65 -5.24
N ALA A 89 -13.18 -10.79 -5.12
CA ALA A 89 -14.33 -10.97 -4.22
C ALA A 89 -13.94 -10.76 -2.74
N ALA A 90 -12.72 -11.18 -2.35
CA ALA A 90 -12.14 -10.91 -1.04
C ALA A 90 -11.64 -9.46 -0.85
N GLY A 91 -11.75 -8.61 -1.88
CA GLY A 91 -11.31 -7.22 -1.84
C GLY A 91 -9.81 -7.01 -2.11
N VAL A 92 -9.11 -8.03 -2.57
CA VAL A 92 -7.70 -7.98 -2.97
C VAL A 92 -7.62 -7.72 -4.47
N ARG A 93 -6.95 -6.63 -4.85
CA ARG A 93 -6.73 -6.29 -6.26
C ARG A 93 -5.34 -6.72 -6.71
N PRO A 94 -5.15 -7.07 -8.01
CA PRO A 94 -3.86 -7.51 -8.54
C PRO A 94 -2.71 -6.52 -8.31
N ASN A 95 -2.98 -5.23 -8.31
CA ASN A 95 -1.99 -4.16 -8.14
C ASN A 95 -1.94 -3.57 -6.72
N GLN A 96 -2.56 -4.24 -5.74
CA GLN A 96 -2.67 -3.72 -4.37
C GLN A 96 -1.39 -3.98 -3.57
N VAL A 97 -0.92 -2.96 -2.88
CA VAL A 97 0.15 -3.04 -1.87
C VAL A 97 -0.44 -2.65 -0.52
N ARG A 98 -0.08 -3.40 0.52
CA ARG A 98 -0.37 -3.07 1.92
C ARG A 98 0.93 -2.75 2.64
N ILE A 99 0.95 -1.62 3.35
CA ILE A 99 2.05 -1.24 4.23
C ILE A 99 1.54 -1.23 5.67
N SER A 100 2.32 -1.83 6.58
CA SER A 100 2.24 -1.63 8.02
C SER A 100 3.37 -0.69 8.42
N VAL A 101 3.02 0.53 8.79
CA VAL A 101 4.00 1.59 9.12
C VAL A 101 4.58 1.34 10.50
N GLY A 102 5.90 1.31 10.59
CA GLY A 102 6.67 1.17 11.82
C GLY A 102 7.02 2.52 12.47
N ILE A 103 8.08 2.51 13.26
CA ILE A 103 8.51 3.67 14.06
C ILE A 103 9.75 4.37 13.48
N GLU A 104 10.17 4.03 12.26
CA GLU A 104 11.27 4.70 11.58
C GLU A 104 10.93 6.17 11.30
N HIS A 105 11.94 6.98 11.04
CA HIS A 105 11.73 8.39 10.72
C HIS A 105 10.88 8.53 9.44
N ILE A 106 9.87 9.39 9.47
CA ILE A 106 8.88 9.49 8.39
C ILE A 106 9.50 9.87 7.03
N GLU A 107 10.54 10.69 7.03
CA GLU A 107 11.21 11.08 5.78
C GLU A 107 11.98 9.92 5.16
N ASP A 108 12.53 9.00 5.97
CA ASP A 108 13.21 7.80 5.47
C ASP A 108 12.19 6.83 4.83
N ILE A 109 11.04 6.63 5.47
CA ILE A 109 9.94 5.84 4.91
C ILE A 109 9.49 6.45 3.57
N LYS A 110 9.28 7.77 3.52
CA LYS A 110 8.85 8.47 2.30
C LYS A 110 9.90 8.34 1.19
N ALA A 111 11.17 8.54 1.51
CA ALA A 111 12.27 8.43 0.55
C ALA A 111 12.39 7.01 -0.02
N ASP A 112 12.20 5.97 0.82
CA ASP A 112 12.20 4.58 0.35
C ASP A 112 11.05 4.28 -0.60
N LEU A 113 9.84 4.75 -0.29
CA LEU A 113 8.69 4.59 -1.17
C LEU A 113 8.88 5.35 -2.50
N GLU A 114 9.41 6.56 -2.45
CA GLU A 114 9.64 7.40 -3.63
C GLU A 114 10.65 6.78 -4.57
N GLN A 115 11.81 6.33 -4.08
CA GLN A 115 12.82 5.66 -4.90
C GLN A 115 12.30 4.35 -5.50
N ALA A 116 11.42 3.63 -4.78
CA ALA A 116 10.80 2.41 -5.32
C ALA A 116 9.82 2.72 -6.46
N PHE A 117 9.00 3.78 -6.32
CA PHE A 117 8.13 4.25 -7.40
C PHE A 117 8.93 4.73 -8.62
N GLU A 118 9.99 5.48 -8.42
CA GLU A 118 10.85 5.94 -9.51
C GLU A 118 11.43 4.77 -10.31
N LYS A 119 11.89 3.72 -9.63
CA LYS A 119 12.40 2.51 -10.32
C LYS A 119 11.35 1.79 -11.16
N VAL A 120 10.10 1.72 -10.67
CA VAL A 120 9.02 1.06 -11.42
C VAL A 120 8.63 1.87 -12.65
N PHE A 121 8.62 3.21 -12.55
CA PHE A 121 8.10 4.10 -13.58
C PHE A 121 9.18 4.90 -14.31
N ALA A 122 10.47 4.57 -14.14
CA ALA A 122 11.59 5.26 -14.81
C ALA A 122 11.45 5.26 -16.35
N LYS A 123 10.80 4.24 -16.93
CA LYS A 123 10.56 4.14 -18.38
C LYS A 123 9.42 5.03 -18.88
N ASP A 124 8.56 5.52 -18.00
CA ASP A 124 7.43 6.41 -18.36
C ASP A 124 7.84 7.89 -18.29
N LEU A 125 9.13 8.17 -18.05
CA LEU A 125 9.69 9.51 -17.89
C LEU A 125 10.53 9.98 -19.09
N VAL A 126 10.61 9.17 -20.16
CA VAL A 126 11.33 9.49 -21.41
C VAL A 126 10.33 9.77 -22.53
#